data_c5c62d83bc0529d8fe3b5106c01efe21
#
_entry.id   c5c62d83bc0529d8fe3b5106c01efe21
#
_cell.length_a   1.000
_cell.length_b   1.000
_cell.length_c   1.000
_cell.angle_alpha   90.00
_cell.angle_beta   90.00
_cell.angle_gamma   90.00
#
_symmetry.space_group_name_H-M   'P 1'
#
loop_
_entity.id
_entity.type
_entity.pdbx_description
1 polymer ?
#
loop_
_entity_poly.entity_id
_entity_poly.type
_entity_poly.pdbx_seq_one_letter_code
_entity_poly.pdbx_strand_id
1 'polypeptide(L)'
;LKKTVVNEAVTNGLNPNVPMNDSGVEWLGKIPAHWTTIKLRQILHPFSEKNHPELPLLSVVRERGVIIRDVEDKESNHNFIPDDLSGYKMVKKGQFAMNKMKAWQGSYGISNYTGIVSPAYFIFDVDFENLEYFHYAIRSKVYVNFFAQASDGIRVGQWDLSINKMKEIPFIVPPEDEQKAIVEYIPVAFAKYDNAITKLTEEVETLHELRNKLISDVVTGQIDVRDIEVPDFEYVEETEDTSDVDELDEDVEANDEEV
;
A
#
# COMPACT_ATOMS: atom_id res chain seq x y z
N LEU A 1 -0.86 5.51 10.14
CA LEU A 1 -2.01 6.42 10.15
C LEU A 1 -2.90 6.27 8.92
N LYS A 2 -2.46 6.55 7.68
CA LYS A 2 -3.29 6.43 6.46
C LYS A 2 -3.87 5.02 6.28
N LYS A 3 -3.06 3.97 6.47
CA LYS A 3 -3.52 2.57 6.40
C LYS A 3 -4.60 2.25 7.44
N THR A 4 -4.51 2.83 8.63
CA THR A 4 -5.52 2.67 9.69
C THR A 4 -6.85 3.32 9.29
N VAL A 5 -6.80 4.56 8.77
CA VAL A 5 -8.01 5.26 8.29
C VAL A 5 -8.75 4.45 7.22
N VAL A 6 -8.02 3.96 6.22
CA VAL A 6 -8.64 3.11 5.18
C VAL A 6 -9.25 1.86 5.78
N ASN A 7 -8.49 1.17 6.64
CA ASN A 7 -8.95 -0.08 7.24
C ASN A 7 -10.25 0.13 8.05
N GLU A 8 -10.28 1.15 8.90
CA GLU A 8 -11.46 1.48 9.71
C GLU A 8 -12.65 1.85 8.83
N ALA A 9 -12.46 2.70 7.82
CA ALA A 9 -13.55 3.12 6.94
C ALA A 9 -14.17 1.95 6.17
N VAL A 10 -13.35 0.99 5.67
CA VAL A 10 -13.83 -0.13 4.87
C VAL A 10 -14.30 -1.33 5.68
N THR A 11 -14.04 -1.39 6.99
CA THR A 11 -14.51 -2.48 7.88
C THR A 11 -15.63 -2.05 8.80
N ASN A 12 -15.61 -0.82 9.31
CA ASN A 12 -16.54 -0.32 10.33
C ASN A 12 -17.52 0.71 9.77
N GLY A 13 -17.25 1.24 8.57
CA GLY A 13 -18.01 2.36 8.00
C GLY A 13 -17.63 3.70 8.66
N LEU A 14 -18.37 4.74 8.29
CA LEU A 14 -18.14 6.10 8.78
C LEU A 14 -19.05 6.48 9.97
N ASN A 15 -20.08 5.71 10.23
CA ASN A 15 -21.00 5.96 11.32
C ASN A 15 -20.75 5.00 12.50
N PRO A 16 -20.21 5.50 13.64
CA PRO A 16 -19.88 4.66 14.78
C PRO A 16 -21.09 4.13 15.56
N ASN A 17 -22.29 4.62 15.26
CA ASN A 17 -23.52 4.28 16.00
C ASN A 17 -24.34 3.18 15.32
N VAL A 18 -23.84 2.55 14.25
CA VAL A 18 -24.56 1.45 13.59
C VAL A 18 -24.42 0.14 14.40
N PRO A 19 -25.46 -0.70 14.42
CA PRO A 19 -25.34 -2.04 14.99
C PRO A 19 -24.27 -2.84 14.25
N MET A 20 -23.43 -3.55 15.01
CA MET A 20 -22.37 -4.39 14.46
C MET A 20 -22.73 -5.87 14.67
N ASN A 21 -22.57 -6.67 13.62
CA ASN A 21 -22.73 -8.12 13.67
C ASN A 21 -21.39 -8.82 13.43
N ASP A 22 -21.25 -10.01 13.97
CA ASP A 22 -20.13 -10.88 13.64
C ASP A 22 -20.22 -11.25 12.15
N SER A 23 -19.12 -11.03 11.42
CA SER A 23 -19.06 -11.36 10.00
C SER A 23 -19.03 -12.87 9.71
N GLY A 24 -18.82 -13.69 10.72
CA GLY A 24 -18.58 -15.13 10.57
C GLY A 24 -17.20 -15.46 10.04
N VAL A 25 -16.31 -14.46 9.95
CA VAL A 25 -14.93 -14.59 9.46
C VAL A 25 -13.98 -14.05 10.52
N GLU A 26 -13.17 -14.92 11.12
CA GLU A 26 -12.32 -14.63 12.27
C GLU A 26 -11.47 -13.37 12.12
N TRP A 27 -10.83 -13.21 10.96
CA TRP A 27 -9.93 -12.08 10.67
C TRP A 27 -10.63 -10.76 10.33
N LEU A 28 -11.90 -10.85 9.94
CA LEU A 28 -12.71 -9.69 9.61
C LEU A 28 -13.40 -9.12 10.86
N GLY A 29 -13.70 -10.01 11.82
CA GLY A 29 -14.38 -9.64 13.06
C GLY A 29 -15.80 -9.15 12.82
N LYS A 30 -16.14 -8.02 13.45
CA LYS A 30 -17.47 -7.42 13.34
C LYS A 30 -17.52 -6.41 12.19
N ILE A 31 -18.65 -6.41 11.48
CA ILE A 31 -18.98 -5.44 10.42
C ILE A 31 -20.36 -4.83 10.70
N PRO A 32 -20.73 -3.68 10.11
CA PRO A 32 -22.06 -3.14 10.19
C PRO A 32 -23.11 -4.17 9.80
N ALA A 33 -24.16 -4.31 10.62
CA ALA A 33 -25.13 -5.40 10.49
C ALA A 33 -25.92 -5.40 9.17
N HIS A 34 -25.99 -4.25 8.50
CA HIS A 34 -26.69 -4.06 7.23
C HIS A 34 -25.76 -4.26 6.01
N TRP A 35 -24.46 -4.48 6.23
CA TRP A 35 -23.52 -4.79 5.15
C TRP A 35 -23.62 -6.26 4.77
N THR A 36 -23.23 -6.56 3.53
CA THR A 36 -23.19 -7.92 3.00
C THR A 36 -21.76 -8.35 2.68
N THR A 37 -21.56 -9.64 2.52
CA THR A 37 -20.29 -10.21 2.05
C THR A 37 -20.53 -11.08 0.84
N ILE A 38 -19.64 -10.97 -0.14
CA ILE A 38 -19.59 -11.86 -1.32
C ILE A 38 -18.18 -12.42 -1.45
N LYS A 39 -17.99 -13.48 -2.25
CA LYS A 39 -16.67 -14.04 -2.45
C LYS A 39 -15.96 -13.38 -3.62
N LEU A 40 -14.61 -13.21 -3.54
CA LEU A 40 -13.83 -12.58 -4.61
C LEU A 40 -14.02 -13.26 -5.98
N ARG A 41 -14.36 -14.55 -6.02
CA ARG A 41 -14.68 -15.25 -7.27
C ARG A 41 -15.88 -14.67 -8.02
N GLN A 42 -16.76 -13.94 -7.32
CA GLN A 42 -17.94 -13.30 -7.93
C GLN A 42 -17.59 -11.94 -8.54
N ILE A 43 -16.44 -11.38 -8.15
CA ILE A 43 -15.96 -10.05 -8.57
C ILE A 43 -14.82 -10.17 -9.58
N LEU A 44 -13.88 -11.11 -9.36
CA LEU A 44 -12.63 -11.20 -10.11
C LEU A 44 -12.68 -12.34 -11.14
N HIS A 45 -12.65 -11.96 -12.40
CA HIS A 45 -12.67 -12.88 -13.54
C HIS A 45 -11.30 -12.88 -14.24
N PRO A 46 -10.61 -14.03 -14.35
CA PRO A 46 -9.27 -14.07 -14.95
C PRO A 46 -9.25 -13.52 -16.36
N PHE A 47 -8.27 -12.66 -16.64
CA PHE A 47 -8.02 -12.09 -17.95
C PHE A 47 -6.57 -12.35 -18.37
N SER A 48 -6.34 -12.63 -19.66
CA SER A 48 -5.00 -12.80 -20.22
C SER A 48 -4.99 -12.46 -21.71
N GLU A 49 -4.35 -11.38 -22.04
CA GLU A 49 -4.10 -10.94 -23.41
C GLU A 49 -2.62 -10.58 -23.52
N LYS A 50 -1.95 -10.93 -24.61
CA LYS A 50 -0.50 -10.73 -24.82
C LYS A 50 -0.28 -10.09 -26.18
N ASN A 51 0.99 -9.85 -26.51
CA ASN A 51 1.41 -9.41 -27.82
C ASN A 51 1.13 -7.92 -28.11
N HIS A 52 1.34 -7.08 -27.08
CA HIS A 52 1.20 -5.64 -27.14
C HIS A 52 2.48 -4.92 -26.69
N PRO A 53 3.65 -5.20 -27.31
CA PRO A 53 4.94 -4.61 -26.87
C PRO A 53 5.00 -3.10 -27.04
N GLU A 54 4.09 -2.50 -27.80
CA GLU A 54 3.96 -1.07 -28.02
C GLU A 54 3.38 -0.29 -26.83
N LEU A 55 2.74 -1.01 -25.88
CA LEU A 55 2.12 -0.39 -24.72
C LEU A 55 3.15 -0.08 -23.61
N PRO A 56 2.90 0.93 -22.77
CA PRO A 56 3.78 1.29 -21.69
C PRO A 56 3.95 0.13 -20.68
N LEU A 57 5.17 -0.04 -20.19
CA LEU A 57 5.46 -1.01 -19.15
C LEU A 57 4.92 -0.54 -17.81
N LEU A 58 4.19 -1.42 -17.13
CA LEU A 58 3.62 -1.16 -15.81
C LEU A 58 4.30 -2.03 -14.75
N SER A 59 4.34 -1.51 -13.53
CA SER A 59 4.73 -2.25 -12.33
C SER A 59 3.59 -2.27 -11.33
N VAL A 60 3.53 -3.34 -10.53
CA VAL A 60 2.57 -3.46 -9.44
C VAL A 60 3.34 -3.44 -8.13
N VAL A 61 3.30 -2.30 -7.45
CA VAL A 61 4.08 -2.05 -6.25
C VAL A 61 3.20 -1.97 -5.00
N ARG A 62 3.75 -2.40 -3.87
CA ARG A 62 3.07 -2.51 -2.59
C ARG A 62 2.37 -1.22 -2.16
N GLU A 63 3.05 -0.08 -2.23
CA GLU A 63 2.53 1.17 -1.67
C GLU A 63 1.58 1.92 -2.61
N ARG A 64 1.82 1.85 -3.91
CA ARG A 64 1.11 2.65 -4.93
C ARG A 64 0.17 1.84 -5.83
N GLY A 65 0.18 0.51 -5.75
CA GLY A 65 -0.58 -0.36 -6.68
C GLY A 65 0.03 -0.36 -8.07
N VAL A 66 -0.78 -0.23 -9.10
CA VAL A 66 -0.33 -0.25 -10.50
C VAL A 66 0.18 1.13 -10.90
N ILE A 67 1.42 1.20 -11.35
CA ILE A 67 2.09 2.43 -11.80
C ILE A 67 2.73 2.24 -13.16
N ILE A 68 2.97 3.32 -13.88
CA ILE A 68 3.83 3.31 -15.06
C ILE A 68 5.27 3.14 -14.57
N ARG A 69 5.99 2.18 -15.15
CA ARG A 69 7.39 1.94 -14.82
C ARG A 69 8.26 2.93 -15.59
N ASP A 70 9.08 3.66 -14.86
CA ASP A 70 10.13 4.49 -15.46
C ASP A 70 11.29 3.57 -15.87
N VAL A 71 11.42 3.31 -17.16
CA VAL A 71 12.45 2.43 -17.70
C VAL A 71 13.84 3.08 -17.73
N GLU A 72 13.92 4.41 -17.61
CA GLU A 72 15.18 5.17 -17.61
C GLU A 72 15.80 5.26 -16.21
N ASP A 73 14.99 5.13 -15.17
CA ASP A 73 15.44 5.13 -13.77
C ASP A 73 16.09 3.78 -13.41
N LYS A 74 17.41 3.73 -13.57
CA LYS A 74 18.20 2.52 -13.27
C LYS A 74 18.33 2.22 -11.77
N GLU A 75 18.14 3.21 -10.90
CA GLU A 75 18.21 3.03 -9.46
C GLU A 75 16.97 2.34 -8.90
N SER A 76 15.79 2.62 -9.47
CA SER A 76 14.53 1.95 -9.09
C SER A 76 14.24 0.70 -9.91
N ASN A 77 14.97 0.44 -10.99
CA ASN A 77 14.79 -0.71 -11.86
C ASN A 77 15.77 -1.83 -11.52
N HIS A 78 15.54 -2.54 -10.42
CA HIS A 78 16.34 -3.70 -10.03
C HIS A 78 16.14 -4.93 -10.94
N ASN A 79 15.07 -4.97 -11.72
CA ASN A 79 14.74 -6.11 -12.58
C ASN A 79 15.12 -5.86 -14.03
N PHE A 80 15.76 -6.85 -14.64
CA PHE A 80 16.05 -6.87 -16.07
C PHE A 80 14.76 -6.76 -16.89
N ILE A 81 14.76 -5.88 -17.90
CA ILE A 81 13.67 -5.74 -18.86
C ILE A 81 14.14 -6.43 -20.15
N PRO A 82 13.51 -7.54 -20.58
CA PRO A 82 13.86 -8.21 -21.83
C PRO A 82 13.63 -7.31 -23.04
N ASP A 83 14.41 -7.51 -24.09
CA ASP A 83 14.23 -6.82 -25.38
C ASP A 83 12.91 -7.20 -26.06
N ASP A 84 12.47 -8.46 -25.87
CA ASP A 84 11.19 -8.95 -26.39
C ASP A 84 10.11 -8.95 -25.28
N LEU A 85 9.14 -8.06 -25.41
CA LEU A 85 8.01 -7.92 -24.50
C LEU A 85 6.73 -8.59 -25.03
N SER A 86 6.80 -9.37 -26.13
CA SER A 86 5.63 -10.04 -26.71
C SER A 86 4.94 -11.01 -25.75
N GLY A 87 5.70 -11.62 -24.83
CA GLY A 87 5.18 -12.50 -23.78
C GLY A 87 4.47 -11.80 -22.63
N TYR A 88 4.63 -10.46 -22.51
CA TYR A 88 4.02 -9.68 -21.44
C TYR A 88 2.49 -9.65 -21.59
N LYS A 89 1.80 -9.53 -20.45
CA LYS A 89 0.34 -9.50 -20.40
C LYS A 89 -0.19 -8.08 -20.40
N MET A 90 -1.20 -7.81 -21.22
CA MET A 90 -1.87 -6.53 -21.24
C MET A 90 -2.76 -6.36 -20.01
N VAL A 91 -2.70 -5.18 -19.41
CA VAL A 91 -3.61 -4.70 -18.37
C VAL A 91 -4.35 -3.50 -18.93
N LYS A 92 -5.67 -3.53 -18.87
CA LYS A 92 -6.55 -2.41 -19.25
C LYS A 92 -6.86 -1.54 -18.03
N LYS A 93 -7.07 -0.25 -18.25
CA LYS A 93 -7.60 0.62 -17.18
C LYS A 93 -8.89 0.03 -16.61
N GLY A 94 -8.99 0.00 -15.28
CA GLY A 94 -10.11 -0.60 -14.54
C GLY A 94 -9.94 -2.08 -14.20
N GLN A 95 -8.96 -2.77 -14.78
CA GLN A 95 -8.67 -4.14 -14.39
C GLN A 95 -7.86 -4.19 -13.09
N PHE A 96 -7.99 -5.31 -12.38
CA PHE A 96 -7.20 -5.62 -11.19
C PHE A 96 -5.96 -6.39 -11.60
N ALA A 97 -4.79 -5.87 -11.25
CA ALA A 97 -3.50 -6.52 -11.51
C ALA A 97 -2.81 -6.87 -10.19
N MET A 98 -2.11 -8.00 -10.16
CA MET A 98 -1.50 -8.56 -8.97
C MET A 98 -0.18 -9.25 -9.30
N ASN A 99 0.85 -8.95 -8.53
CA ASN A 99 2.07 -9.74 -8.49
C ASN A 99 1.83 -10.98 -7.62
N LYS A 100 1.78 -12.19 -8.23
CA LYS A 100 1.44 -13.41 -7.50
C LYS A 100 2.42 -13.72 -6.36
N MET A 101 3.70 -13.41 -6.53
CA MET A 101 4.77 -13.70 -5.57
C MET A 101 4.81 -12.68 -4.41
N LYS A 102 4.24 -11.48 -4.62
CA LYS A 102 4.21 -10.40 -3.63
C LYS A 102 2.78 -10.01 -3.22
N ALA A 103 1.79 -10.84 -3.55
CA ALA A 103 0.40 -10.63 -3.17
C ALA A 103 0.22 -10.60 -1.65
N TRP A 104 0.97 -11.41 -0.92
CA TRP A 104 0.97 -11.45 0.53
C TRP A 104 1.44 -10.16 1.20
N GLN A 105 2.18 -9.31 0.48
CA GLN A 105 2.60 -7.99 0.94
C GLN A 105 1.67 -6.86 0.50
N GLY A 106 0.68 -7.14 -0.37
CA GLY A 106 -0.23 -6.13 -0.91
C GLY A 106 0.16 -5.56 -2.28
N SER A 107 1.04 -6.24 -3.04
CA SER A 107 1.42 -5.83 -4.39
C SER A 107 0.32 -6.17 -5.39
N TYR A 108 -0.77 -5.40 -5.36
CA TYR A 108 -1.93 -5.49 -6.25
C TYR A 108 -2.76 -4.21 -6.22
N GLY A 109 -3.66 -4.05 -7.19
CA GLY A 109 -4.60 -2.94 -7.24
C GLY A 109 -5.31 -2.80 -8.57
N ILE A 110 -6.28 -1.88 -8.61
CA ILE A 110 -6.93 -1.48 -9.86
C ILE A 110 -5.95 -0.62 -10.65
N SER A 111 -5.83 -0.90 -11.94
CA SER A 111 -5.00 -0.11 -12.83
C SER A 111 -5.73 1.15 -13.33
N ASN A 112 -5.06 2.29 -13.17
CA ASN A 112 -5.50 3.55 -13.81
C ASN A 112 -4.96 3.71 -15.24
N TYR A 113 -4.16 2.74 -15.70
CA TYR A 113 -3.42 2.78 -16.96
C TYR A 113 -3.75 1.56 -17.80
N THR A 114 -3.65 1.71 -19.13
CA THR A 114 -3.55 0.57 -20.04
C THR A 114 -2.07 0.40 -20.40
N GLY A 115 -1.55 -0.82 -20.24
CA GLY A 115 -0.13 -1.13 -20.46
C GLY A 115 0.14 -2.62 -20.35
N ILE A 116 1.39 -2.99 -20.19
CA ILE A 116 1.82 -4.38 -20.07
C ILE A 116 2.57 -4.63 -18.76
N VAL A 117 2.42 -5.83 -18.23
CA VAL A 117 3.10 -6.32 -17.03
C VAL A 117 3.79 -7.66 -17.28
N SER A 118 4.74 -8.03 -16.44
CA SER A 118 5.44 -9.31 -16.49
C SER A 118 4.46 -10.50 -16.59
N PRO A 119 4.82 -11.59 -17.32
CA PRO A 119 4.02 -12.80 -17.43
C PRO A 119 3.64 -13.45 -16.11
N ALA A 120 4.45 -13.25 -15.07
CA ALA A 120 4.21 -13.76 -13.71
C ALA A 120 3.00 -13.12 -13.01
N TYR A 121 2.47 -12.00 -13.52
CA TYR A 121 1.36 -11.30 -12.87
C TYR A 121 0.01 -11.90 -13.27
N PHE A 122 -0.93 -11.84 -12.33
CA PHE A 122 -2.33 -12.16 -12.56
C PHE A 122 -3.13 -10.91 -12.87
N ILE A 123 -4.03 -11.01 -13.85
CA ILE A 123 -4.90 -9.91 -14.28
C ILE A 123 -6.34 -10.42 -14.24
N PHE A 124 -7.24 -9.57 -13.77
CA PHE A 124 -8.65 -9.88 -13.66
C PHE A 124 -9.51 -8.73 -14.15
N ASP A 125 -10.55 -9.04 -14.89
CA ASP A 125 -11.69 -8.16 -15.04
C ASP A 125 -12.42 -8.07 -13.70
N VAL A 126 -12.92 -6.88 -13.39
CA VAL A 126 -13.58 -6.60 -12.10
C VAL A 126 -15.06 -6.33 -12.34
N ASP A 127 -15.90 -7.23 -11.88
CA ASP A 127 -17.35 -7.07 -11.89
C ASP A 127 -17.80 -6.45 -10.54
N PHE A 128 -17.51 -5.17 -10.38
CA PHE A 128 -17.88 -4.37 -9.22
C PHE A 128 -18.05 -2.92 -9.64
N GLU A 129 -19.19 -2.32 -9.35
CA GLU A 129 -19.57 -1.01 -9.88
C GLU A 129 -18.64 0.11 -9.39
N ASN A 130 -18.38 0.18 -8.09
CA ASN A 130 -17.52 1.19 -7.49
C ASN A 130 -16.06 0.70 -7.38
N LEU A 131 -15.30 0.86 -8.48
CA LEU A 131 -13.89 0.42 -8.54
C LEU A 131 -12.98 1.15 -7.54
N GLU A 132 -13.30 2.40 -7.17
CA GLU A 132 -12.51 3.14 -6.18
C GLU A 132 -12.70 2.57 -4.78
N TYR A 133 -13.96 2.27 -4.38
CA TYR A 133 -14.22 1.57 -3.13
C TYR A 133 -13.52 0.20 -3.13
N PHE A 134 -13.67 -0.58 -4.21
CA PHE A 134 -13.01 -1.87 -4.34
C PHE A 134 -11.49 -1.72 -4.17
N HIS A 135 -10.88 -0.72 -4.81
CA HIS A 135 -9.44 -0.46 -4.70
C HIS A 135 -9.00 -0.17 -3.26
N TYR A 136 -9.70 0.70 -2.54
CA TYR A 136 -9.38 0.99 -1.15
C TYR A 136 -9.59 -0.24 -0.25
N ALA A 137 -10.72 -0.91 -0.40
CA ALA A 137 -11.07 -2.06 0.42
C ALA A 137 -10.07 -3.19 0.24
N ILE A 138 -9.81 -3.63 -1.00
CA ILE A 138 -8.93 -4.77 -1.29
C ILE A 138 -7.49 -4.54 -0.82
N ARG A 139 -7.04 -3.29 -0.72
CA ARG A 139 -5.70 -2.90 -0.27
C ARG A 139 -5.62 -2.59 1.21
N SER A 140 -6.71 -2.70 1.95
CA SER A 140 -6.71 -2.52 3.40
C SER A 140 -5.92 -3.64 4.11
N LYS A 141 -5.50 -3.38 5.35
CA LYS A 141 -4.72 -4.32 6.15
C LYS A 141 -5.42 -5.68 6.30
N VAL A 142 -6.74 -5.68 6.42
CA VAL A 142 -7.53 -6.91 6.52
C VAL A 142 -7.34 -7.78 5.29
N TYR A 143 -7.43 -7.20 4.09
CA TYR A 143 -7.27 -7.96 2.85
C TYR A 143 -5.83 -8.39 2.61
N VAL A 144 -4.84 -7.58 2.96
CA VAL A 144 -3.43 -8.02 2.93
C VAL A 144 -3.23 -9.30 3.76
N ASN A 145 -3.85 -9.39 4.94
CA ASN A 145 -3.80 -10.60 5.77
C ASN A 145 -4.49 -11.80 5.09
N PHE A 146 -5.64 -11.61 4.43
CA PHE A 146 -6.28 -12.68 3.67
C PHE A 146 -5.41 -13.18 2.50
N PHE A 147 -4.78 -12.27 1.77
CA PHE A 147 -3.86 -12.64 0.70
C PHE A 147 -2.62 -13.36 1.24
N ALA A 148 -2.11 -12.95 2.40
CA ALA A 148 -1.01 -13.64 3.05
C ALA A 148 -1.37 -15.09 3.40
N GLN A 149 -2.58 -15.32 3.95
CA GLN A 149 -3.06 -16.69 4.25
C GLN A 149 -3.40 -17.51 2.99
N ALA A 150 -3.75 -16.84 1.91
CA ALA A 150 -3.98 -17.50 0.62
C ALA A 150 -2.68 -17.80 -0.14
N SER A 151 -1.54 -17.34 0.38
CA SER A 151 -0.22 -17.54 -0.22
C SER A 151 0.53 -18.63 0.54
N ASP A 152 1.18 -19.54 -0.20
CA ASP A 152 1.95 -20.65 0.35
C ASP A 152 3.37 -20.63 -0.24
N GLY A 153 4.37 -21.02 0.56
CA GLY A 153 5.75 -21.13 0.11
C GLY A 153 6.66 -21.83 1.12
N ILE A 154 7.73 -22.44 0.64
CA ILE A 154 8.69 -23.19 1.48
C ILE A 154 9.68 -22.26 2.17
N ARG A 155 9.96 -21.10 1.57
CA ARG A 155 10.92 -20.12 2.10
C ARG A 155 10.21 -18.80 2.39
N VAL A 156 10.68 -18.11 3.42
CA VAL A 156 10.24 -16.74 3.73
C VAL A 156 10.56 -15.84 2.54
N GLY A 157 9.57 -15.08 2.06
CA GLY A 157 9.74 -14.19 0.90
C GLY A 157 9.48 -14.83 -0.48
N GLN A 158 9.37 -16.16 -0.57
CA GLN A 158 9.04 -16.88 -1.81
C GLN A 158 7.67 -17.56 -1.70
N TRP A 159 6.64 -16.77 -1.46
CA TRP A 159 5.28 -17.27 -1.34
C TRP A 159 4.49 -16.97 -2.60
N ASP A 160 3.84 -17.99 -3.12
CA ASP A 160 2.96 -17.89 -4.28
C ASP A 160 1.50 -17.87 -3.84
N LEU A 161 0.73 -16.96 -4.41
CA LEU A 161 -0.70 -16.89 -4.18
C LEU A 161 -1.42 -18.09 -4.78
N SER A 162 -2.17 -18.81 -3.96
CA SER A 162 -3.13 -19.81 -4.42
C SER A 162 -4.41 -19.15 -4.92
N ILE A 163 -4.65 -19.17 -6.24
CA ILE A 163 -5.87 -18.63 -6.85
C ILE A 163 -7.13 -19.27 -6.28
N ASN A 164 -7.08 -20.56 -5.95
CA ASN A 164 -8.25 -21.25 -5.39
C ASN A 164 -8.59 -20.73 -3.99
N LYS A 165 -7.59 -20.49 -3.14
CA LYS A 165 -7.81 -19.88 -1.82
C LYS A 165 -8.25 -18.42 -1.95
N MET A 166 -7.63 -17.64 -2.84
CA MET A 166 -8.02 -16.25 -3.12
C MET A 166 -9.50 -16.14 -3.50
N LYS A 167 -9.99 -17.02 -4.36
CA LYS A 167 -11.38 -17.02 -4.81
C LYS A 167 -12.40 -17.16 -3.67
N GLU A 168 -12.02 -17.76 -2.56
CA GLU A 168 -12.90 -17.98 -1.41
C GLU A 168 -12.84 -16.81 -0.38
N ILE A 169 -11.94 -15.86 -0.54
CA ILE A 169 -11.82 -14.69 0.34
C ILE A 169 -13.15 -13.92 0.33
N PRO A 170 -13.75 -13.65 1.50
CA PRO A 170 -14.95 -12.84 1.61
C PRO A 170 -14.62 -11.37 1.34
N PHE A 171 -15.46 -10.70 0.56
CA PHE A 171 -15.36 -9.27 0.29
C PHE A 171 -16.57 -8.54 0.87
N ILE A 172 -16.32 -7.49 1.63
CA ILE A 172 -17.34 -6.66 2.29
C ILE A 172 -17.95 -5.71 1.27
N VAL A 173 -19.27 -5.68 1.25
CA VAL A 173 -20.04 -4.83 0.34
C VAL A 173 -21.01 -3.97 1.15
N PRO A 174 -20.64 -2.71 1.43
CA PRO A 174 -21.57 -1.71 1.94
C PRO A 174 -22.66 -1.37 0.92
N PRO A 175 -23.78 -0.75 1.36
CA PRO A 175 -24.68 -0.06 0.45
C PRO A 175 -23.97 0.97 -0.43
N GLU A 176 -24.49 1.21 -1.63
CA GLU A 176 -23.82 2.06 -2.64
C GLU A 176 -23.56 3.50 -2.16
N ASP A 177 -24.48 4.07 -1.40
CA ASP A 177 -24.34 5.39 -0.79
C ASP A 177 -23.19 5.45 0.23
N GLU A 178 -23.01 4.39 1.03
CA GLU A 178 -21.90 4.29 1.97
C GLU A 178 -20.58 4.05 1.26
N GLN A 179 -20.55 3.26 0.17
CA GLN A 179 -19.34 3.11 -0.64
C GLN A 179 -18.87 4.47 -1.18
N LYS A 180 -19.80 5.29 -1.71
CA LYS A 180 -19.49 6.65 -2.20
C LYS A 180 -18.97 7.54 -1.09
N ALA A 181 -19.65 7.53 0.07
CA ALA A 181 -19.22 8.32 1.22
C ALA A 181 -17.81 7.93 1.72
N ILE A 182 -17.49 6.63 1.73
CA ILE A 182 -16.14 6.13 2.10
C ILE A 182 -15.09 6.63 1.12
N VAL A 183 -15.36 6.55 -0.19
CA VAL A 183 -14.45 7.02 -1.23
C VAL A 183 -14.20 8.52 -1.12
N GLU A 184 -15.21 9.32 -0.83
CA GLU A 184 -15.08 10.76 -0.62
C GLU A 184 -14.34 11.11 0.68
N TYR A 185 -14.56 10.34 1.73
CA TYR A 185 -13.95 10.56 3.06
C TYR A 185 -12.43 10.32 3.07
N ILE A 186 -11.95 9.24 2.45
CA ILE A 186 -10.55 8.82 2.54
C ILE A 186 -9.57 9.91 2.05
N PRO A 187 -9.72 10.54 0.89
CA PRO A 187 -8.85 11.62 0.43
C PRO A 187 -8.87 12.83 1.36
N VAL A 188 -10.04 13.19 1.89
CA VAL A 188 -10.19 14.31 2.83
C VAL A 188 -9.45 14.03 4.14
N ALA A 189 -9.57 12.80 4.66
CA ALA A 189 -8.83 12.38 5.84
C ALA A 189 -7.31 12.40 5.58
N PHE A 190 -6.85 11.91 4.42
CA PHE A 190 -5.43 11.94 4.03
C PHE A 190 -4.89 13.36 3.96
N ALA A 191 -5.61 14.30 3.34
CA ALA A 191 -5.20 15.70 3.25
C ALA A 191 -5.02 16.35 4.63
N LYS A 192 -5.86 16.00 5.61
CA LYS A 192 -5.68 16.47 6.99
C LYS A 192 -4.37 15.99 7.61
N TYR A 193 -4.02 14.72 7.42
CA TYR A 193 -2.76 14.16 7.92
C TYR A 193 -1.54 14.75 7.19
N ASP A 194 -1.61 14.89 5.86
CA ASP A 194 -0.52 15.47 5.09
C ASP A 194 -0.26 16.91 5.50
N ASN A 195 -1.30 17.72 5.68
CA ASN A 195 -1.18 19.09 6.18
C ASN A 195 -0.59 19.15 7.59
N ALA A 196 -0.95 18.21 8.47
CA ALA A 196 -0.39 18.15 9.82
C ALA A 196 1.10 17.76 9.77
N ILE A 197 1.48 16.78 8.96
CA ILE A 197 2.88 16.38 8.75
C ILE A 197 3.71 17.55 8.23
N THR A 198 3.22 18.24 7.18
CA THR A 198 3.92 19.39 6.62
C THR A 198 4.18 20.46 7.68
N LYS A 199 3.16 20.82 8.48
CA LYS A 199 3.33 21.83 9.55
C LYS A 199 4.33 21.39 10.61
N LEU A 200 4.29 20.12 11.04
CA LEU A 200 5.24 19.59 12.02
C LEU A 200 6.66 19.57 11.45
N THR A 201 6.83 19.24 10.18
CA THR A 201 8.14 19.27 9.51
C THR A 201 8.71 20.69 9.48
N GLU A 202 7.89 21.69 9.09
CA GLU A 202 8.27 23.11 9.09
C GLU A 202 8.64 23.61 10.50
N GLU A 203 7.91 23.15 11.52
CA GLU A 203 8.22 23.49 12.92
C GLU A 203 9.54 22.88 13.36
N VAL A 204 9.81 21.62 13.03
CA VAL A 204 11.10 20.95 13.31
C VAL A 204 12.26 21.68 12.63
N GLU A 205 12.13 22.06 11.37
CA GLU A 205 13.14 22.83 10.66
C GLU A 205 13.41 24.17 11.34
N THR A 206 12.36 24.89 11.72
CA THR A 206 12.47 26.17 12.46
C THR A 206 13.19 26.00 13.80
N LEU A 207 12.90 24.93 14.53
CA LEU A 207 13.57 24.62 15.80
C LEU A 207 15.06 24.29 15.59
N HIS A 208 15.41 23.59 14.52
CA HIS A 208 16.80 23.33 14.16
C HIS A 208 17.56 24.61 13.82
N GLU A 209 16.95 25.53 13.05
CA GLU A 209 17.53 26.84 12.75
C GLU A 209 17.75 27.67 14.03
N LEU A 210 16.74 27.71 14.90
CA LEU A 210 16.83 28.41 16.17
C LEU A 210 17.93 27.85 17.09
N ARG A 211 18.00 26.52 17.18
CA ARG A 211 19.08 25.82 17.92
C ARG A 211 20.46 26.20 17.39
N ASN A 212 20.65 26.15 16.07
CA ASN A 212 21.94 26.48 15.45
C ASN A 212 22.31 27.96 15.68
N LYS A 213 21.33 28.85 15.58
CA LYS A 213 21.52 30.28 15.89
C LYS A 213 21.92 30.49 17.32
N LEU A 214 21.22 29.90 18.30
CA LEU A 214 21.55 29.97 19.72
C LEU A 214 22.97 29.51 20.00
N ILE A 215 23.37 28.35 19.42
CA ILE A 215 24.73 27.83 19.55
C ILE A 215 25.75 28.85 19.03
N SER A 216 25.50 29.41 17.84
CA SER A 216 26.35 30.43 17.23
C SER A 216 26.46 31.68 18.09
N ASP A 217 25.34 32.19 18.59
CA ASP A 217 25.29 33.42 19.42
C ASP A 217 26.01 33.25 20.74
N VAL A 218 25.93 32.06 21.35
CA VAL A 218 26.67 31.71 22.57
C VAL A 218 28.18 31.59 22.31
N VAL A 219 28.55 30.83 21.25
CA VAL A 219 29.97 30.59 20.90
C VAL A 219 30.68 31.88 20.49
N THR A 220 29.96 32.80 19.82
CA THR A 220 30.52 34.09 19.37
C THR A 220 30.43 35.17 20.47
N GLY A 221 29.89 34.85 21.66
CA GLY A 221 29.77 35.76 22.77
C GLY A 221 28.69 36.84 22.64
N GLN A 222 27.76 36.67 21.72
CA GLN A 222 26.59 37.54 21.57
C GLN A 222 25.58 37.33 22.71
N ILE A 223 25.53 36.13 23.27
CA ILE A 223 24.75 35.79 24.46
C ILE A 223 25.72 35.40 25.55
N ASP A 224 25.64 36.10 26.69
CA ASP A 224 26.43 35.79 27.89
C ASP A 224 25.71 34.68 28.69
N VAL A 225 26.38 33.53 28.82
CA VAL A 225 25.84 32.35 29.52
C VAL A 225 26.58 32.04 30.83
N ARG A 226 27.47 32.94 31.31
CA ARG A 226 28.31 32.69 32.49
C ARG A 226 27.51 32.52 33.79
N ASP A 227 26.32 33.13 33.86
CA ASP A 227 25.45 33.08 35.03
C ASP A 227 24.33 32.01 34.89
N ILE A 228 24.35 31.18 33.83
CA ILE A 228 23.36 30.14 33.63
C ILE A 228 23.83 28.85 34.32
N GLU A 229 23.09 28.43 35.34
CA GLU A 229 23.27 27.11 35.93
C GLU A 229 22.80 26.06 34.95
N VAL A 230 23.72 25.19 34.53
CA VAL A 230 23.38 24.03 33.66
C VAL A 230 22.86 22.94 34.60
N PRO A 231 21.59 22.49 34.44
CA PRO A 231 21.11 21.37 35.23
C PRO A 231 21.87 20.10 34.87
N ASP A 232 22.07 19.22 35.85
CA ASP A 232 22.66 17.90 35.61
C ASP A 232 21.76 17.13 34.66
N PHE A 233 22.24 16.93 33.43
CA PHE A 233 21.57 16.11 32.44
C PHE A 233 22.02 14.66 32.59
N GLU A 234 21.08 13.74 32.86
CA GLU A 234 21.27 12.36 32.52
C GLU A 234 21.28 12.27 30.97
N TYR A 235 22.41 11.86 30.44
CA TYR A 235 22.55 11.61 28.99
C TYR A 235 21.63 10.44 28.65
N VAL A 236 20.46 10.73 28.16
CA VAL A 236 19.65 9.71 27.47
C VAL A 236 20.35 9.48 26.14
N GLU A 237 21.06 8.34 25.99
CA GLU A 237 21.51 7.90 24.68
C GLU A 237 20.27 7.94 23.76
N GLU A 238 20.31 8.81 22.76
CA GLU A 238 19.36 8.70 21.64
C GLU A 238 19.61 7.30 21.08
N THR A 239 18.78 6.34 21.46
CA THR A 239 18.65 5.11 20.70
C THR A 239 18.23 5.59 19.32
N GLU A 240 19.14 5.50 18.35
CA GLU A 240 18.79 5.62 16.94
C GLU A 240 17.60 4.69 16.76
N ASP A 241 16.43 5.31 16.62
CA ASP A 241 15.21 4.57 16.31
C ASP A 241 15.38 4.06 14.86
N THR A 242 16.09 2.93 14.75
CA THR A 242 16.20 2.17 13.52
C THR A 242 14.90 1.43 13.22
N SER A 243 13.77 1.95 13.73
CA SER A 243 12.48 1.51 13.32
C SER A 243 12.17 2.11 11.95
N ASP A 244 12.16 1.23 10.97
CA ASP A 244 11.60 1.43 9.63
C ASP A 244 12.43 2.23 8.61
N VAL A 245 13.70 1.91 8.48
CA VAL A 245 14.22 1.78 7.13
C VAL A 245 13.61 0.49 6.61
N ASP A 246 12.43 0.60 5.96
CA ASP A 246 11.93 -0.46 5.09
C ASP A 246 13.10 -0.80 4.15
N GLU A 247 13.78 -1.90 4.43
CA GLU A 247 14.71 -2.50 3.49
C GLU A 247 13.96 -2.54 2.16
N LEU A 248 14.48 -1.81 1.20
CA LEU A 248 14.08 -1.95 -0.18
C LEU A 248 14.39 -3.40 -0.52
N ASP A 249 13.39 -4.28 -0.35
CA ASP A 249 13.50 -5.69 -0.68
C ASP A 249 14.05 -5.78 -2.10
N GLU A 250 15.28 -6.22 -2.19
CA GLU A 250 15.91 -6.61 -3.44
C GLU A 250 14.98 -7.61 -4.13
N ASP A 251 14.43 -7.19 -5.27
CA ASP A 251 13.63 -8.03 -6.14
C ASP A 251 14.52 -9.10 -6.77
N VAL A 252 14.83 -10.15 -6.03
CA VAL A 252 15.50 -11.34 -6.58
C VAL A 252 14.44 -12.14 -7.33
N GLU A 253 14.28 -11.87 -8.61
CA GLU A 253 13.65 -12.84 -9.52
C GLU A 253 14.59 -14.04 -9.65
N ALA A 254 14.11 -15.20 -9.18
CA ALA A 254 14.77 -16.45 -9.50
C ALA A 254 14.74 -16.63 -11.03
N ASN A 255 15.90 -16.65 -11.64
CA ASN A 255 16.07 -17.16 -13.00
C ASN A 255 15.67 -18.63 -12.97
N ASP A 256 14.53 -18.96 -13.53
CA ASP A 256 14.21 -20.32 -13.99
C ASP A 256 15.07 -20.55 -15.24
N GLU A 257 16.30 -20.99 -15.05
CA GLU A 257 17.02 -21.73 -16.07
C GLU A 257 16.39 -23.12 -16.12
N GLU A 258 15.54 -23.35 -17.12
CA GLU A 258 15.18 -24.70 -17.54
C GLU A 258 16.42 -25.42 -18.11
N VAL A 259 16.64 -26.61 -17.58
CA VAL A 259 17.36 -27.70 -18.24
C VAL A 259 16.31 -28.71 -18.70
#